data_a4effbfacb21ae3bc25cc97a979c3047
#
_entry.id   a4effbfacb21ae3bc25cc97a979c3047
#
_cell.length_a   1.000
_cell.length_b   1.000
_cell.length_c   1.000
_cell.angle_alpha   90.00
_cell.angle_beta   90.00
_cell.angle_gamma   90.00
#
_symmetry.space_group_name_H-M   'P 1'
#
loop_
_entity.id
_entity.type
_entity.pdbx_description
1 polymer ?
#
loop_
_entity_poly.entity_id
_entity_poly.type
_entity_poly.pdbx_seq_one_letter_code
_entity_poly.pdbx_strand_id
1 'polypeptide(L)'
;MIFYKKFYFLIFGVFFIAHSVLANTVVDDDISYITEFATLDDDIASASLVWTLNSKSKEQNRKLQAFLAAKINGPIGRKSVREIIDFRIINDINFSIDATPNHLILTVQSQKESFALAASHTNEILKNTAINETWLKRKNYSFRNISSTKLRTPELLENELISYVLFTGSDEIISKDSINLEISRRPNQIIFNARNFEFNGIANILLKDLPTYNAILNDEANKPFHQLPHGVIHLEDEEATETLIFIGTVQSFNSLIHQAETNTLFKYMGYGAGSEMFRIIRQEKRASYDPRSHFNQISEKLAFTGLSATVASETWDEIHNLMYDIYNNTRMGLNTRQGLKNSHNIVINELITNLRKKPNWLVKRYLELHPDQPPETSINLELINASFDVSPDLLNNKAVKTLSDPSNLISIIIGGKINNKIKKDDASYCQLPKGKSLAFCLEKLTKAQDSR
;
A
#
# COMPACT_ATOMS: atom_id res chain seq x y z
N MET A 1 -37.79 8.65 15.46
CA MET A 1 -37.37 10.01 15.03
C MET A 1 -36.35 10.67 15.99
N ILE A 2 -36.06 10.11 17.14
CA ILE A 2 -35.13 10.68 18.16
C ILE A 2 -33.67 10.14 18.03
N PHE A 3 -33.48 8.98 17.42
CA PHE A 3 -32.15 8.37 17.23
C PHE A 3 -31.29 9.04 16.15
N TYR A 4 -31.89 9.66 15.13
CA TYR A 4 -31.18 10.33 14.03
C TYR A 4 -30.51 11.65 14.46
N LYS A 5 -31.05 12.38 15.43
CA LYS A 5 -30.48 13.66 15.90
C LYS A 5 -29.19 13.49 16.73
N LYS A 6 -29.01 12.36 17.44
CA LYS A 6 -27.78 12.11 18.22
C LYS A 6 -26.58 11.69 17.36
N PHE A 7 -26.85 11.08 16.20
CA PHE A 7 -25.79 10.68 15.28
C PHE A 7 -25.17 11.87 14.53
N TYR A 8 -26.00 12.84 14.16
CA TYR A 8 -25.53 14.10 13.55
C TYR A 8 -24.68 14.95 14.52
N PHE A 9 -24.95 14.90 15.82
CA PHE A 9 -24.18 15.66 16.81
C PHE A 9 -22.78 15.06 17.03
N LEU A 10 -22.60 13.76 16.84
CA LEU A 10 -21.28 13.11 16.95
C LEU A 10 -20.43 13.39 15.69
N ILE A 11 -21.07 13.46 14.52
CA ILE A 11 -20.40 13.82 13.26
C ILE A 11 -20.03 15.31 13.27
N PHE A 12 -20.85 16.18 13.75
CA PHE A 12 -20.55 17.63 13.88
C PHE A 12 -19.43 17.89 14.91
N GLY A 13 -19.35 17.09 15.97
CA GLY A 13 -18.26 17.21 16.96
C GLY A 13 -16.88 16.87 16.39
N VAL A 14 -16.79 15.96 15.41
CA VAL A 14 -15.55 15.64 14.71
C VAL A 14 -15.18 16.72 13.67
N PHE A 15 -16.17 17.36 13.04
CA PHE A 15 -15.94 18.45 12.09
C PHE A 15 -15.45 19.75 12.72
N PHE A 16 -15.86 20.07 13.96
CA PHE A 16 -15.41 21.30 14.63
C PHE A 16 -13.96 21.23 15.16
N ILE A 17 -13.41 20.03 15.34
CA ILE A 17 -12.01 19.85 15.77
C ILE A 17 -11.02 19.98 14.59
N ALA A 18 -11.51 19.85 13.35
CA ALA A 18 -10.68 19.88 12.13
C ALA A 18 -10.31 21.32 11.66
N HIS A 19 -10.83 22.38 12.29
CA HIS A 19 -10.69 23.76 11.77
C HIS A 19 -9.49 24.54 12.31
N SER A 20 -8.54 23.95 13.03
CA SER A 20 -7.40 24.70 13.58
C SER A 20 -6.05 24.01 13.47
N VAL A 21 -5.87 23.10 12.53
CA VAL A 21 -4.56 22.49 12.28
C VAL A 21 -3.93 23.18 11.08
N LEU A 22 -3.31 24.34 11.32
CA LEU A 22 -2.36 24.93 10.40
C LEU A 22 -1.08 24.10 10.44
N ALA A 23 -0.76 23.40 9.36
CA ALA A 23 0.55 22.82 9.18
C ALA A 23 1.58 23.95 9.17
N ASN A 24 2.38 24.05 10.21
CA ASN A 24 3.53 24.95 10.23
C ASN A 24 4.69 24.26 9.52
N THR A 25 4.96 24.66 8.28
CA THR A 25 6.16 24.23 7.58
C THR A 25 7.32 25.13 8.01
N VAL A 26 8.27 24.59 8.76
CA VAL A 26 9.54 25.28 9.04
C VAL A 26 10.57 24.71 8.07
N VAL A 27 11.10 25.56 7.19
CA VAL A 27 12.20 25.21 6.28
C VAL A 27 13.49 25.61 6.97
N ASP A 28 14.31 24.64 7.35
CA ASP A 28 15.71 24.86 7.72
C ASP A 28 16.55 24.40 6.53
N ASP A 29 17.42 25.23 6.04
CA ASP A 29 18.18 25.31 4.77
C ASP A 29 18.15 24.10 3.79
N ASP A 30 17.80 22.87 4.19
CA ASP A 30 17.73 21.67 3.31
C ASP A 30 16.68 20.61 3.74
N ILE A 31 15.84 20.85 4.74
CA ILE A 31 14.89 19.85 5.25
C ILE A 31 13.50 20.45 5.42
N SER A 32 12.51 19.83 4.76
CA SER A 32 11.11 20.20 4.95
C SER A 32 10.56 19.54 6.21
N TYR A 33 10.08 20.33 7.15
CA TYR A 33 9.38 19.83 8.35
C TYR A 33 7.88 20.01 8.17
N ILE A 34 7.14 18.96 8.49
CA ILE A 34 5.69 19.00 8.48
C ILE A 34 5.21 18.70 9.88
N THR A 35 4.50 19.63 10.43
CA THR A 35 3.84 19.43 11.72
C THR A 35 2.36 19.20 11.53
N GLU A 36 1.85 18.17 12.21
CA GLU A 36 0.46 17.87 12.48
C GLU A 36 -0.33 17.14 11.40
N PHE A 37 -0.20 15.82 11.42
CA PHE A 37 -1.37 15.00 11.15
C PHE A 37 -2.14 14.82 12.47
N ALA A 38 -3.41 15.25 12.52
CA ALA A 38 -4.23 15.06 13.71
C ALA A 38 -4.40 13.56 14.01
N THR A 39 -3.67 13.05 15.01
CA THR A 39 -4.05 11.79 15.60
C THR A 39 -5.18 12.04 16.60
N LEU A 40 -6.08 11.06 16.71
CA LEU A 40 -7.14 11.10 17.72
C LEU A 40 -6.63 10.59 19.08
N ASP A 41 -5.39 10.13 19.16
CA ASP A 41 -4.75 9.69 20.39
C ASP A 41 -3.91 10.83 20.95
N ASP A 42 -4.32 11.36 22.10
CA ASP A 42 -3.70 12.53 22.72
C ASP A 42 -2.38 12.21 23.42
N ASP A 43 -2.08 10.94 23.72
CA ASP A 43 -0.93 10.55 24.53
C ASP A 43 0.29 10.11 23.72
N ILE A 44 0.11 9.88 22.42
CA ILE A 44 1.15 9.34 21.56
C ILE A 44 1.73 10.43 20.65
N ALA A 45 3.06 10.41 20.49
CA ALA A 45 3.78 11.18 19.50
C ALA A 45 4.54 10.26 18.54
N SER A 46 4.66 10.66 17.27
CA SER A 46 5.50 9.97 16.31
C SER A 46 6.22 10.94 15.39
N ALA A 47 7.39 10.50 14.87
CA ALA A 47 8.11 11.16 13.80
C ALA A 47 8.42 10.14 12.71
N SER A 48 8.10 10.47 11.47
CA SER A 48 8.45 9.70 10.29
C SER A 48 9.57 10.41 9.55
N LEU A 49 10.74 9.77 9.53
CA LEU A 49 11.90 10.22 8.78
C LEU A 49 11.78 9.66 7.37
N VAL A 50 11.83 10.52 6.37
CA VAL A 50 11.58 10.17 4.98
C VAL A 50 12.82 10.46 4.14
N TRP A 51 13.36 9.44 3.50
CA TRP A 51 14.43 9.57 2.51
C TRP A 51 13.84 9.39 1.12
N THR A 52 14.07 10.38 0.26
CA THR A 52 13.73 10.26 -1.17
C THR A 52 14.74 9.32 -1.83
N LEU A 53 14.23 8.35 -2.58
CA LEU A 53 15.01 7.36 -3.32
C LEU A 53 15.13 7.78 -4.79
N ASN A 54 16.34 7.72 -5.33
CA ASN A 54 16.61 8.13 -6.71
C ASN A 54 16.29 7.06 -7.75
N SER A 55 15.88 5.89 -7.33
CA SER A 55 15.63 4.76 -8.22
C SER A 55 14.36 4.04 -7.81
N LYS A 56 13.48 3.76 -8.78
CA LYS A 56 12.29 2.92 -8.59
C LYS A 56 12.65 1.43 -8.68
N SER A 57 13.84 1.02 -8.20
CA SER A 57 14.26 -0.38 -8.16
C SER A 57 13.65 -1.11 -6.96
N LYS A 58 12.95 -2.22 -7.25
CA LYS A 58 12.37 -3.11 -6.23
C LYS A 58 13.46 -3.71 -5.33
N GLU A 59 14.56 -4.15 -5.92
CA GLU A 59 15.66 -4.79 -5.19
C GLU A 59 16.39 -3.79 -4.29
N GLN A 60 16.66 -2.58 -4.77
CA GLN A 60 17.24 -1.50 -3.97
C GLN A 60 16.38 -1.17 -2.76
N ASN A 61 15.09 -0.94 -3.00
CA ASN A 61 14.14 -0.61 -1.94
C ASN A 61 14.09 -1.70 -0.86
N ARG A 62 14.06 -2.97 -1.26
CA ARG A 62 14.10 -4.13 -0.35
C ARG A 62 15.39 -4.19 0.47
N LYS A 63 16.53 -3.95 -0.17
CA LYS A 63 17.84 -3.92 0.50
C LYS A 63 17.90 -2.80 1.54
N LEU A 64 17.42 -1.61 1.20
CA LEU A 64 17.37 -0.48 2.12
C LEU A 64 16.48 -0.78 3.34
N GLN A 65 15.29 -1.34 3.12
CA GLN A 65 14.41 -1.76 4.21
C GLN A 65 15.05 -2.83 5.10
N ALA A 66 15.66 -3.86 4.49
CA ALA A 66 16.33 -4.94 5.23
C ALA A 66 17.51 -4.42 6.06
N PHE A 67 18.29 -3.50 5.49
CA PHE A 67 19.45 -2.91 6.16
C PHE A 67 19.00 -1.99 7.31
N LEU A 68 18.00 -1.14 7.11
CA LEU A 68 17.44 -0.30 8.16
C LEU A 68 16.87 -1.14 9.31
N ALA A 69 16.16 -2.23 9.00
CA ALA A 69 15.66 -3.16 10.00
C ALA A 69 16.82 -3.84 10.80
N ALA A 70 17.89 -4.21 10.13
CA ALA A 70 19.09 -4.76 10.79
C ALA A 70 19.80 -3.73 11.66
N LYS A 71 19.79 -2.47 11.26
CA LYS A 71 20.37 -1.34 12.00
C LYS A 71 19.56 -1.05 13.28
N ILE A 72 18.25 -0.96 13.18
CA ILE A 72 17.33 -0.76 14.31
C ILE A 72 17.47 -1.88 15.36
N ASN A 73 17.71 -3.10 14.92
CA ASN A 73 17.86 -4.27 15.79
C ASN A 73 19.34 -4.65 16.05
N GLY A 74 20.27 -3.74 15.74
CA GLY A 74 21.69 -3.91 15.95
C GLY A 74 22.15 -3.44 17.34
N PRO A 75 23.40 -3.75 17.75
CA PRO A 75 24.00 -3.19 18.95
C PRO A 75 24.29 -1.71 18.75
N ILE A 76 24.22 -0.90 19.82
CA ILE A 76 24.52 0.54 19.78
C ILE A 76 25.66 0.82 20.78
N GLY A 77 26.81 1.22 20.28
CA GLY A 77 27.97 1.46 21.11
C GLY A 77 28.35 0.20 21.91
N ARG A 78 28.31 0.28 23.26
CA ARG A 78 28.56 -0.84 24.17
C ARG A 78 27.31 -1.62 24.56
N LYS A 79 26.11 -1.14 24.18
CA LYS A 79 24.84 -1.77 24.54
C LYS A 79 24.60 -2.99 23.63
N SER A 80 24.31 -4.12 24.25
CA SER A 80 23.91 -5.34 23.55
C SER A 80 22.51 -5.20 22.92
N VAL A 81 22.19 -6.06 21.98
CA VAL A 81 20.85 -6.12 21.35
C VAL A 81 19.73 -6.28 22.40
N ARG A 82 19.98 -7.10 23.46
CA ARG A 82 19.01 -7.32 24.54
C ARG A 82 18.74 -6.04 25.32
N GLU A 83 19.80 -5.34 25.73
CA GLU A 83 19.66 -4.08 26.48
C GLU A 83 18.92 -3.01 25.66
N ILE A 84 19.09 -3.00 24.34
CA ILE A 84 18.39 -2.10 23.42
C ILE A 84 16.90 -2.46 23.31
N ILE A 85 16.56 -3.74 23.26
CA ILE A 85 15.18 -4.22 23.22
C ILE A 85 14.50 -3.88 24.56
N ASP A 86 15.15 -4.18 25.70
CA ASP A 86 14.62 -3.90 27.03
C ASP A 86 14.39 -2.39 27.22
N PHE A 87 15.34 -1.55 26.77
CA PHE A 87 15.20 -0.10 26.80
C PHE A 87 13.97 0.38 26.01
N ARG A 88 13.73 -0.17 24.81
CA ARG A 88 12.56 0.19 23.99
C ARG A 88 11.26 -0.23 24.65
N ILE A 89 11.19 -1.43 25.22
CA ILE A 89 10.01 -1.93 25.90
C ILE A 89 9.68 -1.05 27.12
N ILE A 90 10.68 -0.71 27.93
CA ILE A 90 10.50 0.10 29.15
C ILE A 90 9.97 1.50 28.81
N ASN A 91 10.40 2.08 27.67
CA ASN A 91 10.06 3.44 27.26
C ASN A 91 8.96 3.49 26.20
N ASP A 92 8.30 2.36 25.90
CA ASP A 92 7.26 2.22 24.87
C ASP A 92 7.68 2.78 23.50
N ILE A 93 8.95 2.54 23.10
CA ILE A 93 9.49 3.01 21.84
C ILE A 93 9.26 1.96 20.76
N ASN A 94 8.44 2.32 19.76
CA ASN A 94 8.10 1.46 18.64
C ASN A 94 8.68 2.03 17.35
N PHE A 95 9.17 1.13 16.48
CA PHE A 95 9.65 1.46 15.14
C PHE A 95 8.84 0.72 14.08
N SER A 96 8.49 1.43 13.03
CA SER A 96 8.01 0.81 11.78
C SER A 96 8.84 1.29 10.60
N ILE A 97 9.00 0.40 9.62
CA ILE A 97 9.68 0.68 8.36
C ILE A 97 8.66 0.45 7.26
N ASP A 98 8.46 1.49 6.46
CA ASP A 98 7.62 1.45 5.29
C ASP A 98 8.40 1.96 4.08
N ALA A 99 7.90 1.71 2.88
CA ALA A 99 8.46 2.26 1.67
C ALA A 99 7.39 2.48 0.62
N THR A 100 7.60 3.51 -0.17
CA THR A 100 6.96 3.72 -1.47
C THR A 100 8.03 3.53 -2.56
N PRO A 101 7.70 3.53 -3.84
CA PRO A 101 8.72 3.46 -4.89
C PRO A 101 9.78 4.56 -4.79
N ASN A 102 9.38 5.74 -4.33
CA ASN A 102 10.23 6.93 -4.28
C ASN A 102 10.75 7.26 -2.87
N HIS A 103 10.30 6.54 -1.82
CA HIS A 103 10.65 6.90 -0.44
C HIS A 103 10.92 5.66 0.42
N LEU A 104 11.90 5.81 1.31
CA LEU A 104 12.06 4.96 2.49
C LEU A 104 11.58 5.74 3.71
N ILE A 105 10.81 5.10 4.58
CA ILE A 105 10.15 5.73 5.72
C ILE A 105 10.52 4.96 6.98
N LEU A 106 11.10 5.66 7.96
CA LEU A 106 11.29 5.16 9.32
C LEU A 106 10.39 5.96 10.25
N THR A 107 9.38 5.32 10.84
CA THR A 107 8.55 5.95 11.86
C THR A 107 8.98 5.48 13.23
N VAL A 108 9.29 6.43 14.12
CA VAL A 108 9.46 6.22 15.56
C VAL A 108 8.22 6.74 16.28
N GLN A 109 7.74 5.98 17.24
CA GLN A 109 6.55 6.29 18.05
C GLN A 109 6.82 5.99 19.52
N SER A 110 6.34 6.85 20.41
CA SER A 110 6.31 6.60 21.87
C SER A 110 5.24 7.47 22.55
N GLN A 111 5.11 7.33 23.87
CA GLN A 111 4.36 8.29 24.67
C GLN A 111 5.01 9.68 24.55
N LYS A 112 4.22 10.76 24.62
CA LYS A 112 4.71 12.14 24.48
C LYS A 112 5.82 12.49 25.47
N GLU A 113 5.68 12.06 26.72
CA GLU A 113 6.65 12.32 27.79
C GLU A 113 8.03 11.70 27.51
N SER A 114 8.07 10.55 26.82
CA SER A 114 9.30 9.83 26.46
C SER A 114 9.76 10.11 25.04
N PHE A 115 9.07 10.96 24.28
CA PHE A 115 9.36 11.13 22.86
C PHE A 115 10.74 11.78 22.58
N ALA A 116 11.20 12.68 23.42
CA ALA A 116 12.56 13.23 23.32
C ALA A 116 13.64 12.12 23.47
N LEU A 117 13.37 11.16 24.37
CA LEU A 117 14.24 9.99 24.57
C LEU A 117 14.20 9.06 23.35
N ALA A 118 13.00 8.83 22.79
CA ALA A 118 12.84 8.06 21.56
C ALA A 118 13.57 8.70 20.38
N ALA A 119 13.52 10.02 20.24
CA ALA A 119 14.24 10.79 19.23
C ALA A 119 15.76 10.65 19.39
N SER A 120 16.29 10.79 20.62
CA SER A 120 17.71 10.58 20.91
C SER A 120 18.17 9.17 20.58
N HIS A 121 17.39 8.17 20.95
CA HIS A 121 17.67 6.77 20.62
C HIS A 121 17.66 6.51 19.12
N THR A 122 16.73 7.13 18.38
CA THR A 122 16.68 7.06 16.91
C THR A 122 17.93 7.66 16.27
N ASN A 123 18.38 8.82 16.76
CA ASN A 123 19.61 9.45 16.29
C ASN A 123 20.85 8.56 16.55
N GLU A 124 20.96 7.95 17.74
CA GLU A 124 22.02 6.99 18.06
C GLU A 124 22.02 5.80 17.08
N ILE A 125 20.85 5.25 16.76
CA ILE A 125 20.69 4.17 15.76
C ILE A 125 21.20 4.62 14.39
N LEU A 126 20.77 5.79 13.91
CA LEU A 126 21.12 6.28 12.58
C LEU A 126 22.61 6.59 12.44
N LYS A 127 23.27 7.08 13.47
CA LYS A 127 24.71 7.35 13.52
C LYS A 127 25.56 6.08 13.64
N ASN A 128 24.99 5.01 14.17
CA ASN A 128 25.73 3.78 14.42
C ASN A 128 26.01 3.02 13.09
N THR A 129 27.22 2.55 12.91
CA THR A 129 27.62 1.76 11.74
C THR A 129 27.39 0.25 11.92
N ALA A 130 27.21 -0.21 13.18
CA ALA A 130 26.97 -1.62 13.46
C ALA A 130 25.55 -2.03 13.09
N ILE A 131 25.43 -3.25 12.58
CA ILE A 131 24.14 -3.86 12.20
C ILE A 131 24.00 -5.26 12.78
N ASN A 132 22.79 -5.75 12.87
CA ASN A 132 22.53 -7.14 13.21
C ASN A 132 22.56 -8.00 11.94
N GLU A 133 23.68 -8.65 11.67
CA GLU A 133 23.89 -9.49 10.47
C GLU A 133 22.89 -10.66 10.39
N THR A 134 22.45 -11.20 11.52
CA THR A 134 21.43 -12.26 11.56
C THR A 134 20.08 -11.74 11.06
N TRP A 135 19.68 -10.54 11.48
CA TRP A 135 18.48 -9.88 10.99
C TRP A 135 18.58 -9.55 9.51
N LEU A 136 19.72 -9.02 9.05
CA LEU A 136 19.95 -8.72 7.65
C LEU A 136 19.78 -9.97 6.77
N LYS A 137 20.41 -11.08 7.17
CA LYS A 137 20.29 -12.37 6.47
C LYS A 137 18.84 -12.87 6.42
N ARG A 138 18.12 -12.83 7.54
CA ARG A 138 16.70 -13.25 7.61
C ARG A 138 15.82 -12.41 6.71
N LYS A 139 15.96 -11.09 6.72
CA LYS A 139 15.16 -10.18 5.89
C LYS A 139 15.48 -10.34 4.41
N ASN A 140 16.75 -10.41 4.05
CA ASN A 140 17.15 -10.68 2.66
C ASN A 140 16.63 -12.03 2.15
N TYR A 141 16.60 -13.07 3.00
CA TYR A 141 16.03 -14.36 2.62
C TYR A 141 14.51 -14.29 2.39
N SER A 142 13.77 -13.56 3.23
CA SER A 142 12.33 -13.40 3.07
C SER A 142 11.95 -12.68 1.78
N PHE A 143 12.81 -11.83 1.25
CA PHE A 143 12.58 -11.09 -0.01
C PHE A 143 12.98 -11.87 -1.28
N ARG A 144 13.90 -12.82 -1.20
CA ARG A 144 14.48 -13.49 -2.39
C ARG A 144 13.61 -14.57 -3.03
N ASN A 145 12.56 -15.04 -2.37
CA ASN A 145 11.94 -16.32 -2.72
C ASN A 145 10.46 -16.24 -3.12
N ILE A 146 10.04 -15.23 -3.85
CA ILE A 146 8.74 -15.28 -4.54
C ILE A 146 9.00 -15.85 -5.96
N SER A 147 9.27 -17.16 -6.04
CA SER A 147 9.19 -17.88 -7.31
C SER A 147 7.73 -18.06 -7.72
N SER A 148 7.47 -18.23 -9.01
CA SER A 148 6.12 -18.47 -9.53
C SER A 148 5.36 -19.60 -8.81
N THR A 149 6.09 -20.58 -8.27
CA THR A 149 5.52 -21.67 -7.45
C THR A 149 4.97 -21.21 -6.09
N LYS A 150 5.29 -20.00 -5.64
CA LYS A 150 4.80 -19.43 -4.38
C LYS A 150 3.68 -18.41 -4.55
N LEU A 151 3.33 -18.01 -5.77
CA LEU A 151 2.26 -17.07 -6.08
C LEU A 151 0.85 -17.69 -5.90
N ARG A 152 0.68 -18.60 -4.92
CA ARG A 152 -0.57 -19.36 -4.73
C ARG A 152 -1.55 -18.74 -3.75
N THR A 153 -1.20 -17.61 -3.16
CA THR A 153 -2.12 -16.88 -2.28
C THR A 153 -2.48 -15.53 -2.89
N PRO A 154 -3.71 -15.06 -2.69
CA PRO A 154 -4.15 -13.76 -3.19
C PRO A 154 -3.21 -12.62 -2.80
N GLU A 155 -2.72 -12.62 -1.56
CA GLU A 155 -1.84 -11.57 -1.03
C GLU A 155 -0.45 -11.54 -1.72
N LEU A 156 0.12 -12.72 -1.99
CA LEU A 156 1.41 -12.79 -2.68
C LEU A 156 1.30 -12.36 -4.13
N LEU A 157 0.23 -12.76 -4.82
CA LEU A 157 -0.05 -12.35 -6.18
C LEU A 157 -0.28 -10.83 -6.26
N GLU A 158 -1.11 -10.29 -5.38
CA GLU A 158 -1.38 -8.86 -5.26
C GLU A 158 -0.09 -8.05 -5.05
N ASN A 159 0.72 -8.45 -4.08
CA ASN A 159 2.01 -7.79 -3.80
C ASN A 159 2.96 -7.84 -4.99
N GLU A 160 2.97 -8.93 -5.76
CA GLU A 160 3.82 -9.04 -6.95
C GLU A 160 3.32 -8.15 -8.09
N LEU A 161 2.01 -8.08 -8.31
CA LEU A 161 1.38 -7.20 -9.30
C LEU A 161 1.59 -5.73 -8.96
N ILE A 162 1.32 -5.33 -7.71
CA ILE A 162 1.57 -3.97 -7.24
C ILE A 162 3.06 -3.63 -7.37
N SER A 163 3.95 -4.56 -7.02
CA SER A 163 5.39 -4.36 -7.21
C SER A 163 5.75 -4.14 -8.68
N TYR A 164 5.19 -4.90 -9.59
CA TYR A 164 5.41 -4.70 -11.03
C TYR A 164 4.97 -3.30 -11.49
N VAL A 165 3.80 -2.86 -11.05
CA VAL A 165 3.26 -1.54 -11.41
C VAL A 165 4.13 -0.41 -10.84
N LEU A 166 4.55 -0.52 -9.59
CA LEU A 166 5.23 0.55 -8.87
C LEU A 166 6.72 0.66 -9.19
N PHE A 167 7.42 -0.47 -9.36
CA PHE A 167 8.88 -0.49 -9.51
C PHE A 167 9.28 -0.59 -10.97
N THR A 168 9.53 0.55 -11.60
CA THR A 168 9.88 0.70 -13.03
C THR A 168 11.37 0.91 -13.27
N GLY A 169 12.17 1.00 -12.21
CA GLY A 169 13.62 1.19 -12.29
C GLY A 169 14.38 -0.12 -12.51
N SER A 170 15.59 -0.02 -13.06
CA SER A 170 16.50 -1.14 -13.22
C SER A 170 17.03 -1.62 -11.87
N ASP A 171 17.21 -2.93 -11.72
CA ASP A 171 17.81 -3.54 -10.53
C ASP A 171 19.35 -3.43 -10.60
N GLU A 172 19.88 -2.27 -10.28
CA GLU A 172 21.33 -2.09 -10.14
C GLU A 172 21.85 -2.72 -8.83
N ILE A 173 23.06 -3.29 -8.91
CA ILE A 173 23.72 -3.87 -7.74
C ILE A 173 24.30 -2.72 -6.91
N ILE A 174 23.64 -2.42 -5.78
CA ILE A 174 24.13 -1.41 -4.83
C ILE A 174 25.03 -2.08 -3.80
N SER A 175 26.19 -1.46 -3.53
CA SER A 175 27.11 -1.94 -2.50
C SER A 175 26.54 -1.75 -1.09
N LYS A 176 27.03 -2.55 -0.13
CA LYS A 176 26.66 -2.42 1.29
C LYS A 176 27.02 -1.03 1.84
N ASP A 177 28.15 -0.49 1.41
CA ASP A 177 28.63 0.81 1.87
C ASP A 177 27.75 1.95 1.34
N SER A 178 27.31 1.88 0.08
CA SER A 178 26.34 2.84 -0.48
C SER A 178 25.01 2.81 0.24
N ILE A 179 24.50 1.60 0.60
CA ILE A 179 23.25 1.45 1.39
C ILE A 179 23.42 2.09 2.77
N ASN A 180 24.56 1.85 3.45
CA ASN A 180 24.78 2.42 4.78
C ASN A 180 24.89 3.95 4.72
N LEU A 181 25.54 4.49 3.70
CA LEU A 181 25.63 5.93 3.47
C LEU A 181 24.24 6.55 3.27
N GLU A 182 23.41 5.92 2.44
CA GLU A 182 22.05 6.39 2.13
C GLU A 182 21.16 6.49 3.39
N ILE A 183 21.19 5.49 4.28
CA ILE A 183 20.40 5.44 5.49
C ILE A 183 20.95 6.33 6.61
N SER A 184 22.26 6.56 6.63
CA SER A 184 22.91 7.35 7.69
C SER A 184 22.89 8.86 7.43
N ARG A 185 22.49 9.29 6.24
CA ARG A 185 22.31 10.72 5.92
C ARG A 185 21.08 11.31 6.57
N ARG A 186 21.00 12.62 6.61
CA ARG A 186 19.78 13.33 7.00
C ARG A 186 18.61 12.92 6.10
N PRO A 187 17.41 12.68 6.66
CA PRO A 187 16.21 12.48 5.86
C PRO A 187 15.89 13.76 5.06
N ASN A 188 15.20 13.60 3.95
CA ASN A 188 14.75 14.73 3.13
C ASN A 188 13.57 15.45 3.80
N GLN A 189 12.77 14.71 4.59
CA GLN A 189 11.61 15.23 5.29
C GLN A 189 11.48 14.56 6.66
N ILE A 190 10.92 15.27 7.64
CA ILE A 190 10.46 14.71 8.89
C ILE A 190 8.99 15.07 9.06
N ILE A 191 8.13 14.07 9.18
CA ILE A 191 6.69 14.24 9.35
C ILE A 191 6.35 13.89 10.79
N PHE A 192 5.98 14.90 11.58
CA PHE A 192 5.57 14.72 12.96
C PHE A 192 4.06 14.49 13.04
N ASN A 193 3.65 13.63 13.98
CA ASN A 193 2.27 13.32 14.22
C ASN A 193 2.01 13.24 15.72
N ALA A 194 1.52 14.35 16.29
CA ALA A 194 1.00 14.42 17.64
C ALA A 194 0.12 15.66 17.79
N ARG A 195 -0.82 15.60 18.71
CA ARG A 195 -1.69 16.73 19.02
C ARG A 195 -1.06 17.55 20.16
N ASN A 196 -1.04 18.89 20.01
CA ASN A 196 -0.53 19.81 21.04
C ASN A 196 0.89 19.46 21.52
N PHE A 197 1.83 19.31 20.61
CA PHE A 197 3.21 18.96 20.91
C PHE A 197 4.20 19.87 20.17
N GLU A 198 5.26 20.35 20.84
CA GLU A 198 6.28 21.19 20.25
C GLU A 198 7.41 20.35 19.66
N PHE A 199 7.55 20.35 18.33
CA PHE A 199 8.48 19.49 17.61
C PHE A 199 9.86 20.10 17.34
N ASN A 200 10.04 21.43 17.42
CA ASN A 200 11.29 22.10 17.01
C ASN A 200 12.54 21.55 17.73
N GLY A 201 12.46 21.36 19.04
CA GLY A 201 13.56 20.76 19.83
C GLY A 201 13.81 19.29 19.47
N ILE A 202 12.79 18.55 19.11
CA ILE A 202 12.85 17.14 18.73
C ILE A 202 13.54 16.95 17.38
N ALA A 203 13.25 17.79 16.40
CA ALA A 203 13.93 17.76 15.10
C ALA A 203 15.45 17.92 15.27
N ASN A 204 15.88 18.87 16.09
CA ASN A 204 17.30 19.06 16.39
C ASN A 204 17.94 17.81 17.03
N ILE A 205 17.23 17.12 17.92
CA ILE A 205 17.72 15.87 18.52
C ILE A 205 17.86 14.77 17.46
N LEU A 206 16.83 14.58 16.61
CA LEU A 206 16.82 13.57 15.54
C LEU A 206 17.94 13.76 14.53
N LEU A 207 18.24 15.00 14.18
CA LEU A 207 19.18 15.37 13.11
C LEU A 207 20.62 15.59 13.59
N LYS A 208 20.86 15.59 14.91
CA LYS A 208 22.16 15.95 15.49
C LYS A 208 23.29 15.13 14.88
N ASP A 209 24.27 15.82 14.27
CA ASP A 209 25.49 15.23 13.67
C ASP A 209 25.24 14.18 12.57
N LEU A 210 24.03 14.14 12.00
CA LEU A 210 23.82 13.36 10.77
C LEU A 210 24.39 14.10 9.57
N PRO A 211 25.12 13.42 8.66
CA PRO A 211 25.70 14.08 7.48
C PRO A 211 24.59 14.55 6.52
N THR A 212 24.77 15.74 5.98
CA THR A 212 24.00 16.22 4.82
C THR A 212 24.56 15.59 3.56
N TYR A 213 23.72 15.08 2.71
CA TYR A 213 24.11 14.50 1.42
C TYR A 213 23.09 14.93 0.37
N ASN A 214 23.56 15.63 -0.66
CA ASN A 214 22.72 15.97 -1.79
C ASN A 214 22.55 14.72 -2.64
N ALA A 215 21.37 14.12 -2.60
CA ALA A 215 21.03 13.02 -3.49
C ALA A 215 21.16 13.50 -4.95
N ILE A 216 21.92 12.78 -5.77
CA ILE A 216 21.90 12.99 -7.21
C ILE A 216 20.54 12.50 -7.68
N LEU A 217 19.66 13.44 -8.06
CA LEU A 217 18.38 13.11 -8.68
C LEU A 217 18.69 12.43 -10.02
N ASN A 218 18.36 11.14 -10.12
CA ASN A 218 18.40 10.44 -11.39
C ASN A 218 17.03 10.60 -12.07
N ASP A 219 17.03 10.77 -13.41
CA ASP A 219 15.80 10.84 -14.22
C ASP A 219 14.87 9.63 -14.09
N GLU A 220 15.37 8.53 -13.52
CA GLU A 220 14.58 7.33 -13.25
C GLU A 220 13.45 7.53 -12.22
N ALA A 221 13.58 8.51 -11.31
CA ALA A 221 12.53 8.82 -10.34
C ALA A 221 11.22 9.28 -11.03
N ASN A 222 11.32 9.85 -12.21
CA ASN A 222 10.19 10.40 -12.98
C ASN A 222 9.57 9.39 -13.96
N LYS A 223 10.04 8.14 -14.04
CA LYS A 223 9.44 7.13 -14.90
C LYS A 223 7.97 6.90 -14.50
N PRO A 224 7.04 6.84 -15.48
CA PRO A 224 5.65 6.55 -15.19
C PRO A 224 5.48 5.13 -14.63
N PHE A 225 4.42 4.92 -13.88
CA PHE A 225 4.04 3.59 -13.41
C PHE A 225 3.70 2.66 -14.59
N HIS A 226 4.05 1.37 -14.48
CA HIS A 226 3.61 0.39 -15.46
C HIS A 226 2.11 0.22 -15.41
N GLN A 227 1.48 0.11 -16.57
CA GLN A 227 0.10 -0.34 -16.68
C GLN A 227 0.07 -1.87 -16.70
N LEU A 228 -1.03 -2.44 -16.19
CA LEU A 228 -1.25 -3.87 -16.37
C LEU A 228 -1.82 -4.10 -17.77
N PRO A 229 -1.24 -5.02 -18.56
CA PRO A 229 -1.79 -5.39 -19.86
C PRO A 229 -3.14 -6.10 -19.67
N HIS A 230 -4.02 -6.05 -20.64
CA HIS A 230 -5.20 -6.92 -20.67
C HIS A 230 -4.82 -8.32 -21.22
N GLY A 231 -5.63 -9.32 -20.92
CA GLY A 231 -5.42 -10.68 -21.40
C GLY A 231 -5.36 -11.72 -20.29
N VAL A 232 -4.82 -12.89 -20.60
CA VAL A 232 -4.80 -14.05 -19.72
C VAL A 232 -3.37 -14.52 -19.47
N ILE A 233 -2.96 -14.59 -18.22
CA ILE A 233 -1.73 -15.26 -17.78
C ILE A 233 -2.14 -16.56 -17.08
N HIS A 234 -1.59 -17.67 -17.52
CA HIS A 234 -1.83 -18.97 -16.92
C HIS A 234 -0.54 -19.64 -16.48
N LEU A 235 -0.47 -20.01 -15.21
CA LEU A 235 0.56 -20.88 -14.63
C LEU A 235 -0.09 -22.24 -14.35
N GLU A 236 0.12 -23.19 -15.26
CA GLU A 236 -0.38 -24.55 -15.07
C GLU A 236 0.46 -25.32 -14.05
N ASP A 237 -0.21 -25.98 -13.11
CA ASP A 237 0.38 -26.91 -12.15
C ASP A 237 -0.52 -28.14 -12.08
N GLU A 238 -0.07 -29.22 -12.72
CA GLU A 238 -0.85 -30.46 -12.83
C GLU A 238 -1.12 -31.14 -11.48
N GLU A 239 -0.31 -30.84 -10.46
CA GLU A 239 -0.45 -31.39 -9.10
C GLU A 239 -1.31 -30.49 -8.21
N ALA A 240 -1.72 -29.32 -8.69
CA ALA A 240 -2.51 -28.40 -7.88
C ALA A 240 -3.95 -28.89 -7.74
N THR A 241 -4.38 -29.08 -6.50
CA THR A 241 -5.78 -29.35 -6.14
C THR A 241 -6.62 -28.07 -6.10
N GLU A 242 -5.98 -26.94 -5.97
CA GLU A 242 -6.58 -25.61 -5.90
C GLU A 242 -6.03 -24.68 -6.98
N THR A 243 -6.87 -23.82 -7.47
CA THR A 243 -6.54 -22.79 -8.47
C THR A 243 -6.85 -21.41 -7.89
N LEU A 244 -5.85 -20.54 -7.88
CA LEU A 244 -6.02 -19.12 -7.62
C LEU A 244 -6.42 -18.41 -8.90
N ILE A 245 -7.52 -17.70 -8.86
CA ILE A 245 -8.03 -16.85 -9.92
C ILE A 245 -7.92 -15.40 -9.47
N PHE A 246 -7.43 -14.56 -10.36
CA PHE A 246 -7.43 -13.10 -10.20
C PHE A 246 -7.91 -12.45 -11.49
N ILE A 247 -8.78 -11.44 -11.37
CA ILE A 247 -9.11 -10.50 -12.44
C ILE A 247 -8.91 -9.07 -11.93
N GLY A 248 -8.29 -8.20 -12.71
CA GLY A 248 -8.04 -6.84 -12.25
C GLY A 248 -7.34 -5.94 -13.26
N THR A 249 -7.07 -4.71 -12.84
CA THR A 249 -6.39 -3.70 -13.66
C THR A 249 -5.78 -2.60 -12.79
N VAL A 250 -4.99 -1.72 -13.41
CA VAL A 250 -4.64 -0.41 -12.85
C VAL A 250 -5.65 0.59 -13.38
N GLN A 251 -6.47 1.13 -12.51
CA GLN A 251 -7.53 2.07 -12.85
C GLN A 251 -7.08 3.51 -12.65
N SER A 252 -7.35 4.35 -13.65
CA SER A 252 -7.12 5.80 -13.59
C SER A 252 -8.32 6.55 -13.04
N PHE A 253 -8.06 7.63 -12.32
CA PHE A 253 -9.07 8.50 -11.71
C PHE A 253 -8.87 9.95 -12.13
N ASN A 254 -9.98 10.68 -12.21
CA ASN A 254 -9.98 12.11 -12.46
C ASN A 254 -10.23 12.95 -11.17
N SER A 255 -10.56 12.29 -10.06
CA SER A 255 -10.79 12.93 -8.76
C SER A 255 -10.72 11.92 -7.61
N LEU A 256 -10.51 12.41 -6.39
CA LEU A 256 -10.57 11.60 -5.16
C LEU A 256 -11.98 11.04 -4.91
N ILE A 257 -13.05 11.75 -5.30
CA ILE A 257 -14.41 11.24 -5.22
C ILE A 257 -14.57 10.01 -6.12
N HIS A 258 -14.10 10.08 -7.37
CA HIS A 258 -14.12 8.93 -8.28
C HIS A 258 -13.39 7.73 -7.69
N GLN A 259 -12.25 7.97 -7.04
CA GLN A 259 -11.49 6.93 -6.36
C GLN A 259 -12.26 6.33 -5.17
N ALA A 260 -12.92 7.15 -4.35
CA ALA A 260 -13.74 6.72 -3.22
C ALA A 260 -15.00 5.94 -3.67
N GLU A 261 -15.63 6.38 -4.77
CA GLU A 261 -16.74 5.66 -5.43
C GLU A 261 -16.28 4.26 -5.88
N THR A 262 -15.12 4.17 -6.54
CA THR A 262 -14.54 2.91 -6.98
C THR A 262 -14.25 1.98 -5.80
N ASN A 263 -13.62 2.49 -4.74
CA ASN A 263 -13.35 1.69 -3.54
C ASN A 263 -14.66 1.12 -2.94
N THR A 264 -15.72 1.93 -2.89
CA THR A 264 -17.04 1.49 -2.40
C THR A 264 -17.61 0.35 -3.24
N LEU A 265 -17.49 0.43 -4.58
CA LEU A 265 -17.94 -0.64 -5.49
C LEU A 265 -17.10 -1.92 -5.32
N PHE A 266 -15.79 -1.82 -5.14
CA PHE A 266 -14.94 -2.99 -4.87
C PHE A 266 -15.26 -3.63 -3.51
N LYS A 267 -15.54 -2.84 -2.46
CA LYS A 267 -16.04 -3.36 -1.18
C LYS A 267 -17.38 -4.09 -1.35
N TYR A 268 -18.28 -3.57 -2.16
CA TYR A 268 -19.54 -4.24 -2.48
C TYR A 268 -19.32 -5.59 -3.17
N MET A 269 -18.41 -5.65 -4.13
CA MET A 269 -18.11 -6.89 -4.86
C MET A 269 -17.49 -7.96 -3.97
N GLY A 270 -16.49 -7.64 -3.16
CA GLY A 270 -15.66 -8.70 -2.56
C GLY A 270 -15.16 -8.48 -1.13
N TYR A 271 -15.76 -7.60 -0.31
CA TYR A 271 -15.28 -7.39 1.05
C TYR A 271 -16.25 -7.91 2.12
N GLY A 272 -15.84 -8.98 2.80
CA GLY A 272 -16.57 -9.53 3.94
C GLY A 272 -17.87 -10.27 3.57
N ALA A 273 -18.59 -10.69 4.60
CA ALA A 273 -19.76 -11.58 4.48
C ALA A 273 -20.97 -10.99 3.74
N GLY A 274 -21.02 -9.68 3.60
CA GLY A 274 -22.10 -8.96 2.90
C GLY A 274 -21.82 -8.69 1.43
N SER A 275 -20.69 -9.13 0.88
CA SER A 275 -20.31 -8.89 -0.51
C SER A 275 -20.94 -9.91 -1.47
N GLU A 276 -21.03 -9.51 -2.76
CA GLU A 276 -21.58 -10.38 -3.81
C GLU A 276 -20.74 -11.64 -4.03
N MET A 277 -19.41 -11.53 -4.02
CA MET A 277 -18.53 -12.70 -4.14
C MET A 277 -18.73 -13.68 -2.97
N PHE A 278 -18.88 -13.17 -1.75
CA PHE A 278 -19.15 -14.02 -0.60
C PHE A 278 -20.49 -14.73 -0.74
N ARG A 279 -21.55 -14.01 -1.13
CA ARG A 279 -22.88 -14.56 -1.34
C ARG A 279 -22.90 -15.62 -2.44
N ILE A 280 -22.36 -15.29 -3.63
CA ILE A 280 -22.46 -16.15 -4.80
C ILE A 280 -21.43 -17.29 -4.74
N ILE A 281 -20.14 -16.97 -4.56
CA ILE A 281 -19.06 -17.96 -4.68
C ILE A 281 -18.95 -18.82 -3.42
N ARG A 282 -19.07 -18.20 -2.23
CA ARG A 282 -18.90 -18.94 -0.98
C ARG A 282 -20.18 -19.58 -0.47
N GLN A 283 -21.31 -18.86 -0.46
CA GLN A 283 -22.55 -19.40 0.11
C GLN A 283 -23.35 -20.25 -0.88
N GLU A 284 -23.61 -19.75 -2.09
CA GLU A 284 -24.43 -20.45 -3.08
C GLU A 284 -23.66 -21.59 -3.76
N LYS A 285 -22.44 -21.31 -4.27
CA LYS A 285 -21.60 -22.29 -4.96
C LYS A 285 -20.74 -23.12 -4.04
N ARG A 286 -20.42 -22.64 -2.83
CA ARG A 286 -19.50 -23.26 -1.86
C ARG A 286 -18.12 -23.56 -2.45
N ALA A 287 -17.69 -22.74 -3.40
CA ALA A 287 -16.51 -22.99 -4.22
C ALA A 287 -15.23 -22.38 -3.66
N SER A 288 -15.31 -21.34 -2.80
CA SER A 288 -14.14 -20.70 -2.21
C SER A 288 -14.38 -20.27 -0.77
N TYR A 289 -13.31 -20.30 0.04
CA TYR A 289 -13.33 -19.78 1.41
C TYR A 289 -12.86 -18.33 1.52
N ASP A 290 -12.16 -17.81 0.51
CA ASP A 290 -11.49 -16.51 0.53
C ASP A 290 -11.78 -15.60 -0.69
N PRO A 291 -13.04 -15.59 -1.22
CA PRO A 291 -13.35 -14.66 -2.31
C PRO A 291 -13.24 -13.23 -1.80
N ARG A 292 -12.46 -12.39 -2.50
CA ARG A 292 -12.17 -11.02 -2.06
C ARG A 292 -11.96 -10.04 -3.19
N SER A 293 -12.12 -8.77 -2.87
CA SER A 293 -11.75 -7.67 -3.73
C SER A 293 -10.48 -6.98 -3.23
N HIS A 294 -9.75 -6.37 -4.16
CA HIS A 294 -8.53 -5.61 -3.95
C HIS A 294 -8.75 -4.18 -4.39
N PHE A 295 -8.35 -3.25 -3.55
CA PHE A 295 -8.30 -1.82 -3.88
C PHE A 295 -7.10 -1.20 -3.17
N ASN A 296 -6.02 -0.96 -3.93
CA ASN A 296 -4.81 -0.36 -3.41
C ASN A 296 -4.49 0.90 -4.21
N GLN A 297 -4.59 2.03 -3.55
CA GLN A 297 -4.24 3.31 -4.13
C GLN A 297 -2.73 3.36 -4.40
N ILE A 298 -2.36 3.76 -5.59
CA ILE A 298 -0.98 3.91 -6.06
C ILE A 298 -0.58 5.38 -6.02
N SER A 299 -1.48 6.25 -6.46
CA SER A 299 -1.32 7.70 -6.46
C SER A 299 -2.69 8.37 -6.37
N GLU A 300 -2.71 9.70 -6.37
CA GLU A 300 -3.96 10.46 -6.47
C GLU A 300 -4.81 10.06 -7.68
N LYS A 301 -4.15 9.66 -8.78
CA LYS A 301 -4.80 9.37 -10.07
C LYS A 301 -4.87 7.89 -10.42
N LEU A 302 -4.27 7.00 -9.63
CA LEU A 302 -4.17 5.58 -9.96
C LEU A 302 -4.46 4.70 -8.75
N ALA A 303 -5.16 3.58 -8.95
CA ALA A 303 -5.21 2.48 -8.00
C ALA A 303 -5.13 1.13 -8.71
N PHE A 304 -4.50 0.17 -8.04
CA PHE A 304 -4.61 -1.24 -8.37
C PHE A 304 -5.95 -1.76 -7.86
N THR A 305 -6.70 -2.42 -8.74
CA THR A 305 -8.04 -2.94 -8.43
C THR A 305 -8.20 -4.36 -8.96
N GLY A 306 -8.93 -5.19 -8.23
CA GLY A 306 -9.16 -6.57 -8.70
C GLY A 306 -10.08 -7.38 -7.80
N LEU A 307 -10.39 -8.57 -8.27
CA LEU A 307 -11.11 -9.62 -7.56
C LEU A 307 -10.26 -10.88 -7.57
N SER A 308 -10.27 -11.66 -6.48
CA SER A 308 -9.59 -12.96 -6.43
C SER A 308 -10.39 -14.00 -5.67
N ALA A 309 -10.18 -15.27 -6.01
CA ALA A 309 -10.72 -16.41 -5.30
C ALA A 309 -9.81 -17.62 -5.47
N THR A 310 -9.64 -18.41 -4.42
CA THR A 310 -9.00 -19.74 -4.48
C THR A 310 -10.10 -20.80 -4.49
N VAL A 311 -10.09 -21.68 -5.49
CA VAL A 311 -11.16 -22.65 -5.76
C VAL A 311 -10.57 -24.02 -6.10
N ALA A 312 -11.39 -25.06 -6.07
CA ALA A 312 -10.99 -26.38 -6.56
C ALA A 312 -10.65 -26.32 -8.06
N SER A 313 -9.60 -27.04 -8.48
CA SER A 313 -9.08 -26.96 -9.83
C SER A 313 -10.07 -27.41 -10.92
N GLU A 314 -11.11 -28.17 -10.56
CA GLU A 314 -12.16 -28.61 -11.50
C GLU A 314 -13.20 -27.51 -11.78
N THR A 315 -13.37 -26.55 -10.88
CA THR A 315 -14.44 -25.53 -10.93
C THR A 315 -13.94 -24.13 -11.31
N TRP A 316 -12.64 -23.96 -11.53
CA TRP A 316 -12.04 -22.64 -11.72
C TRP A 316 -12.64 -21.85 -12.89
N ASP A 317 -12.97 -22.52 -14.01
CA ASP A 317 -13.53 -21.89 -15.22
C ASP A 317 -14.95 -21.31 -14.95
N GLU A 318 -15.78 -22.05 -14.22
CA GLU A 318 -17.09 -21.55 -13.80
C GLU A 318 -16.97 -20.34 -12.89
N ILE A 319 -16.06 -20.40 -11.91
CA ILE A 319 -15.90 -19.31 -10.93
C ILE A 319 -15.26 -18.08 -11.59
N HIS A 320 -14.31 -18.27 -12.51
CA HIS A 320 -13.74 -17.17 -13.28
C HIS A 320 -14.83 -16.41 -14.04
N ASN A 321 -15.73 -17.10 -14.73
CA ASN A 321 -16.86 -16.47 -15.42
C ASN A 321 -17.80 -15.75 -14.45
N LEU A 322 -18.11 -16.36 -13.29
CA LEU A 322 -18.91 -15.70 -12.26
C LEU A 322 -18.26 -14.42 -11.69
N MET A 323 -16.93 -14.39 -11.55
CA MET A 323 -16.23 -13.19 -11.12
C MET A 323 -16.38 -12.06 -12.16
N TYR A 324 -16.30 -12.37 -13.46
CA TYR A 324 -16.59 -11.42 -14.52
C TYR A 324 -18.05 -10.95 -14.52
N ASP A 325 -19.00 -11.85 -14.27
CA ASP A 325 -20.42 -11.51 -14.17
C ASP A 325 -20.68 -10.57 -12.98
N ILE A 326 -20.09 -10.84 -11.82
CA ILE A 326 -20.18 -9.96 -10.63
C ILE A 326 -19.62 -8.59 -10.95
N TYR A 327 -18.43 -8.52 -11.55
CA TYR A 327 -17.81 -7.26 -11.95
C TYR A 327 -18.68 -6.48 -12.93
N ASN A 328 -19.16 -7.16 -14.00
CA ASN A 328 -19.97 -6.54 -15.04
C ASN A 328 -21.35 -6.09 -14.53
N ASN A 329 -22.02 -6.90 -13.72
CA ASN A 329 -23.29 -6.54 -13.09
C ASN A 329 -23.11 -5.32 -12.18
N THR A 330 -22.02 -5.26 -11.42
CA THR A 330 -21.68 -4.09 -10.60
C THR A 330 -21.46 -2.86 -11.46
N ARG A 331 -20.71 -2.98 -12.55
CA ARG A 331 -20.45 -1.90 -13.51
C ARG A 331 -21.73 -1.42 -14.20
N MET A 332 -22.65 -2.32 -14.52
CA MET A 332 -23.96 -1.98 -15.12
C MET A 332 -24.95 -1.39 -14.12
N GLY A 333 -24.57 -1.21 -12.87
CA GLY A 333 -25.42 -0.61 -11.84
C GLY A 333 -26.52 -1.53 -11.32
N LEU A 334 -26.36 -2.84 -11.43
CA LEU A 334 -27.31 -3.83 -10.94
C LEU A 334 -27.07 -4.17 -9.45
N ASN A 335 -26.70 -3.16 -8.66
CA ASN A 335 -26.31 -3.34 -7.26
C ASN A 335 -27.50 -3.04 -6.32
N THR A 336 -27.57 -3.77 -5.21
CA THR A 336 -28.56 -3.47 -4.19
C THR A 336 -28.21 -2.20 -3.43
N ARG A 337 -29.23 -1.34 -3.22
CA ARG A 337 -29.06 -0.07 -2.49
C ARG A 337 -28.50 -0.31 -1.08
N GLN A 338 -28.99 -1.32 -0.37
CA GLN A 338 -28.54 -1.64 0.98
C GLN A 338 -27.09 -2.14 0.99
N GLY A 339 -26.70 -2.96 0.01
CA GLY A 339 -25.34 -3.45 -0.14
C GLY A 339 -24.36 -2.30 -0.36
N LEU A 340 -24.68 -1.35 -1.25
CA LEU A 340 -23.86 -0.16 -1.48
C LEU A 340 -23.71 0.72 -0.24
N LYS A 341 -24.79 0.92 0.53
CA LYS A 341 -24.72 1.65 1.82
C LYS A 341 -23.84 0.97 2.84
N ASN A 342 -23.95 -0.36 2.96
CA ASN A 342 -23.10 -1.14 3.87
C ASN A 342 -21.64 -1.03 3.47
N SER A 343 -21.33 -1.16 2.19
CA SER A 343 -19.97 -1.07 1.65
C SER A 343 -19.36 0.32 1.84
N HIS A 344 -20.13 1.37 1.63
CA HIS A 344 -19.70 2.75 1.93
C HIS A 344 -19.38 2.94 3.42
N ASN A 345 -20.23 2.43 4.32
CA ASN A 345 -19.96 2.47 5.77
C ASN A 345 -18.67 1.74 6.14
N ILE A 346 -18.35 0.63 5.44
CA ILE A 346 -17.09 -0.08 5.64
C ILE A 346 -15.90 0.80 5.25
N VAL A 347 -15.95 1.47 4.08
CA VAL A 347 -14.90 2.40 3.64
C VAL A 347 -14.66 3.50 4.69
N ILE A 348 -15.72 4.14 5.17
CA ILE A 348 -15.62 5.18 6.19
C ILE A 348 -15.02 4.66 7.50
N ASN A 349 -15.48 3.50 7.98
CA ASN A 349 -14.99 2.90 9.21
C ASN A 349 -13.52 2.48 9.13
N GLU A 350 -13.07 1.97 7.97
CA GLU A 350 -11.66 1.64 7.73
C GLU A 350 -10.79 2.91 7.76
N LEU A 351 -11.22 3.98 7.10
CA LEU A 351 -10.52 5.27 7.12
C LEU A 351 -10.37 5.79 8.56
N ILE A 352 -11.47 5.86 9.32
CA ILE A 352 -11.46 6.32 10.71
C ILE A 352 -10.54 5.43 11.57
N THR A 353 -10.59 4.11 11.37
CA THR A 353 -9.76 3.17 12.13
C THR A 353 -8.27 3.35 11.83
N ASN A 354 -7.91 3.53 10.55
CA ASN A 354 -6.53 3.75 10.16
C ASN A 354 -5.98 5.08 10.66
N LEU A 355 -6.81 6.14 10.62
CA LEU A 355 -6.49 7.44 11.20
C LEU A 355 -6.18 7.36 12.71
N ARG A 356 -6.92 6.51 13.45
CA ARG A 356 -6.74 6.36 14.91
C ARG A 356 -5.54 5.52 15.30
N LYS A 357 -5.22 4.48 14.53
CA LYS A 357 -4.34 3.40 14.99
C LYS A 357 -2.99 3.32 14.28
N LYS A 358 -2.81 4.01 13.15
CA LYS A 358 -1.65 3.79 12.28
C LYS A 358 -1.07 5.11 11.76
N PRO A 359 -0.31 5.85 12.58
CA PRO A 359 0.31 7.10 12.12
C PRO A 359 1.20 6.92 10.89
N ASN A 360 1.95 5.81 10.80
CA ASN A 360 2.76 5.47 9.63
C ASN A 360 1.92 5.24 8.36
N TRP A 361 0.69 4.74 8.49
CA TRP A 361 -0.22 4.59 7.36
C TRP A 361 -0.56 5.94 6.74
N LEU A 362 -0.80 6.95 7.56
CA LEU A 362 -1.08 8.32 7.11
C LEU A 362 0.08 8.88 6.30
N VAL A 363 1.30 8.76 6.83
CA VAL A 363 2.51 9.25 6.18
C VAL A 363 2.75 8.54 4.85
N LYS A 364 2.67 7.21 4.86
CA LYS A 364 2.82 6.42 3.64
C LYS A 364 1.79 6.82 2.59
N ARG A 365 0.52 6.95 3.00
CA ARG A 365 -0.58 7.34 2.13
C ARG A 365 -0.39 8.72 1.55
N TYR A 366 0.06 9.65 2.37
CA TYR A 366 0.42 10.98 1.95
C TYR A 366 1.49 10.97 0.85
N LEU A 367 2.60 10.26 1.07
CA LEU A 367 3.70 10.18 0.12
C LEU A 367 3.34 9.41 -1.17
N GLU A 368 2.40 8.46 -1.10
CA GLU A 368 1.83 7.80 -2.29
C GLU A 368 1.00 8.78 -3.14
N LEU A 369 0.28 9.69 -2.50
CA LEU A 369 -0.53 10.70 -3.20
C LEU A 369 0.32 11.83 -3.80
N HIS A 370 1.40 12.22 -3.12
CA HIS A 370 2.24 13.36 -3.49
C HIS A 370 3.72 12.96 -3.47
N PRO A 371 4.16 12.15 -4.47
CA PRO A 371 5.54 11.67 -4.52
C PRO A 371 6.59 12.76 -4.69
N ASP A 372 6.21 13.94 -5.23
CA ASP A 372 7.14 14.98 -5.67
C ASP A 372 6.97 16.31 -4.93
N GLN A 373 6.04 16.43 -3.98
CA GLN A 373 5.74 17.69 -3.32
C GLN A 373 5.79 17.58 -1.79
N PRO A 374 6.44 18.55 -1.11
CA PRO A 374 6.24 18.72 0.32
C PRO A 374 4.77 19.10 0.58
N PRO A 375 4.16 18.63 1.67
CA PRO A 375 2.76 18.90 1.96
C PRO A 375 2.52 20.35 2.30
N GLU A 376 1.67 21.01 1.53
CA GLU A 376 1.18 22.35 1.84
C GLU A 376 -0.08 22.32 2.71
N THR A 377 -0.83 21.20 2.71
CA THR A 377 -2.11 21.05 3.41
C THR A 377 -2.38 19.61 3.86
N SER A 378 -3.32 19.43 4.76
CA SER A 378 -3.70 18.11 5.27
C SER A 378 -4.54 17.32 4.25
N ILE A 379 -3.88 16.64 3.34
CA ILE A 379 -4.45 15.78 2.28
C ILE A 379 -5.38 14.70 2.82
N ASN A 380 -5.14 14.26 4.04
CA ASN A 380 -6.02 13.30 4.70
C ASN A 380 -7.45 13.82 4.85
N LEU A 381 -7.64 15.13 4.97
CA LEU A 381 -8.98 15.74 4.99
C LEU A 381 -9.64 15.64 3.61
N GLU A 382 -8.91 15.82 2.53
CA GLU A 382 -9.48 15.74 1.18
C GLU A 382 -9.95 14.32 0.84
N LEU A 383 -9.14 13.30 1.14
CA LEU A 383 -9.53 11.91 0.93
C LEU A 383 -10.70 11.50 1.84
N ILE A 384 -10.69 11.95 3.09
CA ILE A 384 -11.77 11.72 4.04
C ILE A 384 -13.05 12.40 3.55
N ASN A 385 -12.97 13.68 3.19
CA ASN A 385 -14.10 14.44 2.66
C ASN A 385 -14.63 13.79 1.39
N ALA A 386 -13.76 13.45 0.44
CA ALA A 386 -14.15 12.75 -0.78
C ALA A 386 -14.88 11.42 -0.49
N SER A 387 -14.45 10.69 0.54
CA SER A 387 -15.11 9.45 0.93
C SER A 387 -16.46 9.67 1.59
N PHE A 388 -16.63 10.75 2.38
CA PHE A 388 -17.92 11.13 2.95
C PHE A 388 -18.89 11.70 1.90
N ASP A 389 -18.36 12.34 0.85
CA ASP A 389 -19.15 12.93 -0.24
C ASP A 389 -19.70 11.88 -1.22
N VAL A 390 -19.25 10.62 -1.14
CA VAL A 390 -19.81 9.52 -1.93
C VAL A 390 -21.29 9.33 -1.58
N SER A 391 -22.16 9.41 -2.58
CA SER A 391 -23.59 9.11 -2.43
C SER A 391 -23.88 7.67 -2.87
N PRO A 392 -24.10 6.72 -1.94
CA PRO A 392 -24.42 5.33 -2.29
C PRO A 392 -25.66 5.20 -3.17
N ASP A 393 -26.61 6.11 -3.03
CA ASP A 393 -27.85 6.12 -3.82
C ASP A 393 -27.62 6.47 -5.30
N LEU A 394 -26.51 7.14 -5.64
CA LEU A 394 -26.15 7.54 -7.00
C LEU A 394 -25.13 6.60 -7.65
N LEU A 395 -24.51 5.70 -6.88
CA LEU A 395 -23.43 4.85 -7.39
C LEU A 395 -23.85 3.98 -8.57
N ASN A 396 -25.06 3.43 -8.56
CA ASN A 396 -25.57 2.63 -9.68
C ASN A 396 -25.59 3.41 -10.99
N ASN A 397 -25.98 4.67 -10.96
CA ASN A 397 -26.03 5.52 -12.15
C ASN A 397 -24.62 5.92 -12.66
N LYS A 398 -23.63 5.86 -11.81
CA LYS A 398 -22.26 6.24 -12.12
C LYS A 398 -21.35 5.04 -12.42
N ALA A 399 -21.74 3.83 -12.02
CA ALA A 399 -20.89 2.65 -12.00
C ALA A 399 -20.21 2.33 -13.36
N VAL A 400 -20.95 2.52 -14.48
CA VAL A 400 -20.40 2.34 -15.85
C VAL A 400 -19.21 3.28 -16.13
N LYS A 401 -19.25 4.50 -15.58
CA LYS A 401 -18.17 5.50 -15.74
C LYS A 401 -17.09 5.36 -14.68
N THR A 402 -17.43 4.71 -13.57
CA THR A 402 -16.57 4.54 -12.40
C THR A 402 -15.64 3.33 -12.54
N LEU A 403 -16.13 2.23 -13.09
CA LEU A 403 -15.35 1.00 -13.26
C LEU A 403 -14.82 0.87 -14.70
N SER A 404 -13.59 0.37 -14.82
CA SER A 404 -12.96 0.06 -16.11
C SER A 404 -13.80 -0.91 -16.93
N ASP A 405 -13.64 -0.86 -18.26
CA ASP A 405 -14.29 -1.86 -19.12
C ASP A 405 -13.74 -3.27 -18.83
N PRO A 406 -14.59 -4.32 -18.77
CA PRO A 406 -14.12 -5.68 -18.53
C PRO A 406 -13.07 -6.17 -19.54
N SER A 407 -13.07 -5.65 -20.77
CA SER A 407 -12.05 -5.98 -21.77
C SER A 407 -10.64 -5.48 -21.43
N ASN A 408 -10.53 -4.52 -20.49
CA ASN A 408 -9.25 -3.98 -20.02
C ASN A 408 -8.71 -4.73 -18.79
N LEU A 409 -9.40 -5.77 -18.32
CA LEU A 409 -8.93 -6.56 -17.19
C LEU A 409 -7.90 -7.60 -17.64
N ILE A 410 -6.90 -7.81 -16.80
CA ILE A 410 -6.04 -8.98 -16.87
C ILE A 410 -6.66 -10.10 -16.05
N SER A 411 -6.60 -11.32 -16.57
CA SER A 411 -6.90 -12.56 -15.83
C SER A 411 -5.61 -13.29 -15.53
N ILE A 412 -5.44 -13.72 -14.28
CA ILE A 412 -4.30 -14.54 -13.85
C ILE A 412 -4.85 -15.80 -13.19
N ILE A 413 -4.45 -16.95 -13.70
CA ILE A 413 -4.90 -18.26 -13.28
C ILE A 413 -3.68 -19.07 -12.86
N ILE A 414 -3.60 -19.47 -11.58
CA ILE A 414 -2.46 -20.22 -11.03
C ILE A 414 -2.98 -21.55 -10.46
N GLY A 415 -2.64 -22.64 -11.08
CA GLY A 415 -3.10 -23.97 -10.72
C GLY A 415 -3.66 -24.72 -11.93
N GLY A 416 -4.87 -25.16 -11.86
CA GLY A 416 -5.60 -26.04 -12.77
C GLY A 416 -5.23 -26.04 -14.27
N LYS A 417 -5.58 -27.13 -14.93
CA LYS A 417 -5.36 -27.28 -16.39
C LYS A 417 -6.30 -26.36 -17.16
N ILE A 418 -5.78 -25.81 -18.26
CA ILE A 418 -6.63 -25.09 -19.22
C ILE A 418 -7.55 -26.08 -19.93
N ASN A 419 -8.84 -25.83 -19.85
CA ASN A 419 -9.79 -26.41 -20.81
C ASN A 419 -9.55 -25.79 -22.19
N ASN A 420 -9.60 -26.60 -23.27
CA ASN A 420 -9.29 -26.24 -24.65
C ASN A 420 -10.05 -25.02 -25.25
N LYS A 421 -10.86 -24.33 -24.47
CA LYS A 421 -11.63 -23.14 -24.89
C LYS A 421 -10.80 -21.85 -24.98
N ILE A 422 -9.65 -21.76 -24.28
CA ILE A 422 -8.74 -20.63 -24.38
C ILE A 422 -7.79 -20.92 -25.53
N LYS A 423 -7.88 -20.14 -26.63
CA LYS A 423 -7.00 -20.29 -27.79
C LYS A 423 -5.56 -19.94 -27.36
N LYS A 424 -4.69 -20.95 -27.29
CA LYS A 424 -3.28 -20.80 -26.91
C LYS A 424 -2.46 -19.89 -27.86
N ASP A 425 -2.98 -19.62 -29.06
CA ASP A 425 -2.32 -18.81 -30.11
C ASP A 425 -2.78 -17.33 -30.10
N ASP A 426 -3.58 -16.91 -29.14
CA ASP A 426 -4.01 -15.53 -29.05
C ASP A 426 -2.87 -14.65 -28.45
N ALA A 427 -2.62 -13.50 -29.09
CA ALA A 427 -1.65 -12.50 -28.61
C ALA A 427 -2.02 -11.94 -27.21
N SER A 428 -3.24 -12.15 -26.75
CA SER A 428 -3.73 -11.83 -25.39
C SER A 428 -3.52 -12.96 -24.37
N TYR A 429 -2.77 -14.03 -24.73
CA TYR A 429 -2.51 -15.16 -23.85
C TYR A 429 -1.02 -15.38 -23.61
N CYS A 430 -0.66 -15.60 -22.35
CA CYS A 430 0.69 -16.01 -21.95
C CYS A 430 0.65 -17.19 -20.99
N GLN A 431 1.20 -18.33 -21.40
CA GLN A 431 1.51 -19.41 -20.48
C GLN A 431 2.81 -19.07 -19.75
N LEU A 432 2.74 -18.94 -18.41
CA LEU A 432 3.90 -18.63 -17.58
C LEU A 432 4.76 -19.90 -17.40
N PRO A 433 6.01 -19.91 -17.92
CA PRO A 433 6.87 -21.08 -17.79
C PRO A 433 7.25 -21.31 -16.31
N LYS A 434 7.35 -22.59 -15.91
CA LYS A 434 7.77 -22.97 -14.56
C LYS A 434 9.15 -22.34 -14.23
N GLY A 435 9.22 -21.63 -13.11
CA GLY A 435 10.44 -20.94 -12.66
C GLY A 435 10.67 -19.54 -13.22
N LYS A 436 9.85 -19.05 -14.15
CA LYS A 436 9.88 -17.65 -14.57
C LYS A 436 9.05 -16.77 -13.62
N SER A 437 9.41 -15.47 -13.52
CA SER A 437 8.63 -14.48 -12.78
C SER A 437 7.36 -14.08 -13.55
N LEU A 438 6.37 -13.57 -12.84
CA LEU A 438 5.15 -13.05 -13.43
C LEU A 438 5.43 -11.92 -14.43
N ALA A 439 6.44 -11.08 -14.16
CA ALA A 439 6.89 -10.01 -15.04
C ALA A 439 7.16 -10.48 -16.50
N PHE A 440 7.67 -11.71 -16.69
CA PHE A 440 7.90 -12.27 -18.02
C PHE A 440 6.63 -12.27 -18.88
N CYS A 441 5.49 -12.68 -18.33
CA CYS A 441 4.22 -12.67 -19.06
C CYS A 441 3.61 -11.27 -19.15
N LEU A 442 3.73 -10.46 -18.14
CA LEU A 442 3.25 -9.07 -18.15
C LEU A 442 3.93 -8.29 -19.28
N GLU A 443 5.26 -8.34 -19.37
CA GLU A 443 6.02 -7.67 -20.43
C GLU A 443 5.71 -8.21 -21.83
N LYS A 444 5.51 -9.54 -21.97
CA LYS A 444 5.13 -10.14 -23.23
C LYS A 444 3.78 -9.62 -23.73
N LEU A 445 2.79 -9.56 -22.85
CA LEU A 445 1.44 -9.05 -23.17
C LEU A 445 1.48 -7.55 -23.49
N THR A 446 2.23 -6.75 -22.73
CA THR A 446 2.41 -5.32 -22.99
C THR A 446 2.99 -5.08 -24.38
N LYS A 447 4.09 -5.75 -24.72
CA LYS A 447 4.71 -5.65 -26.07
C LYS A 447 3.76 -6.04 -27.20
N ALA A 448 2.90 -7.05 -26.99
CA ALA A 448 1.91 -7.46 -27.98
C ALA A 448 0.79 -6.43 -28.18
N GLN A 449 0.50 -5.61 -27.15
CA GLN A 449 -0.49 -4.52 -27.22
C GLN A 449 0.07 -3.26 -27.85
N ASP A 450 1.30 -2.88 -27.53
CA ASP A 450 2.00 -1.71 -28.09
C ASP A 450 2.27 -1.86 -29.60
N SER A 451 2.26 -3.09 -30.12
CA SER A 451 2.48 -3.40 -31.55
C SER A 451 1.21 -3.37 -32.41
N ARG A 452 0.06 -3.14 -31.80
CA ARG A 452 -1.24 -3.02 -32.50
C ARG A 452 -1.70 -1.57 -32.59
#